data_2902e9bb798e445729cfafac4f676898
#
_entry.id   2902e9bb798e445729cfafac4f676898
#
_cell.length_a   1.000
_cell.length_b   1.000
_cell.length_c   1.000
_cell.angle_alpha   90.00
_cell.angle_beta   90.00
_cell.angle_gamma   90.00
#
_symmetry.space_group_name_H-M   'P 1'
#
loop_
_entity.id
_entity.type
_entity.pdbx_description
1 polymer ?
#
loop_
_entity_poly.entity_id
_entity_poly.type
_entity_poly.pdbx_seq_one_letter_code
_entity_poly.pdbx_strand_id
1 'polypeptide(L)'
;KPVFHYHFIQTTMKIMKCVCFKCSKLLIDKDSDICNIISGKNNKSRWSDIYELCGKISICGQETIDGCGARQPDNYKIDGISGITGSWKAGKGLEESKKINFNAEMIKNIFERISDEDSYFMGFNESWCRPEWLICSVLPIPPPAVRPSVSQGNSQRMDDDLTHKLSDIIKY
;
A
#
# COMPACT_ATOMS: atom_id res chain seq x y z
N LYS A 1 -9.43 -12.82 -3.28
CA LYS A 1 -8.62 -12.12 -2.27
C LYS A 1 -7.91 -10.94 -2.92
N PRO A 2 -7.74 -9.80 -2.24
CA PRO A 2 -6.95 -8.68 -2.73
C PRO A 2 -5.48 -9.09 -2.98
N VAL A 3 -4.88 -8.53 -4.02
CA VAL A 3 -3.48 -8.77 -4.38
C VAL A 3 -2.76 -7.44 -4.66
N PHE A 4 -1.46 -7.42 -4.43
CA PHE A 4 -0.65 -6.26 -4.76
C PHE A 4 -0.53 -6.08 -6.27
N HIS A 5 -0.69 -4.84 -6.73
CA HIS A 5 -0.35 -4.51 -8.10
C HIS A 5 1.15 -4.30 -8.22
N TYR A 6 1.81 -5.02 -9.13
CA TYR A 6 3.27 -5.03 -9.26
C TYR A 6 3.88 -3.62 -9.41
N HIS A 7 3.30 -2.77 -10.25
CA HIS A 7 3.81 -1.42 -10.47
C HIS A 7 3.54 -0.46 -9.30
N PHE A 8 2.56 -0.75 -8.44
CA PHE A 8 2.18 0.13 -7.34
C PHE A 8 2.66 -0.33 -5.97
N ILE A 9 3.27 -1.51 -5.84
CA ILE A 9 3.72 -2.04 -4.54
C ILE A 9 4.73 -1.11 -3.85
N GLN A 10 5.58 -0.45 -4.61
CA GLN A 10 6.53 0.54 -4.07
C GLN A 10 5.80 1.77 -3.51
N THR A 11 4.78 2.26 -4.22
CA THR A 11 3.96 3.39 -3.76
C THR A 11 3.14 2.99 -2.54
N THR A 12 2.56 1.80 -2.54
CA THR A 12 1.86 1.21 -1.38
C THR A 12 2.75 1.18 -0.14
N MET A 13 4.00 0.70 -0.29
CA MET A 13 4.97 0.71 0.82
C MET A 13 5.30 2.13 1.31
N LYS A 14 5.40 3.10 0.40
CA LYS A 14 5.65 4.50 0.77
C LYS A 14 4.48 5.10 1.53
N ILE A 15 3.24 4.82 1.13
CA ILE A 15 2.04 5.26 1.84
C ILE A 15 2.01 4.65 3.25
N MET A 16 2.33 3.36 3.38
CA MET A 16 2.43 2.69 4.69
C MET A 16 3.44 3.34 5.65
N LYS A 17 4.44 4.05 5.13
CA LYS A 17 5.37 4.84 5.96
C LYS A 17 4.82 6.19 6.39
N CYS A 18 3.81 6.71 5.69
CA CYS A 18 3.22 8.01 5.97
C CYS A 18 2.01 7.92 6.90
N VAL A 19 1.33 6.77 6.93
CA VAL A 19 0.12 6.56 7.74
C VAL A 19 0.35 5.52 8.84
N CYS A 20 -0.37 5.68 9.94
CA CYS A 20 -0.33 4.72 11.04
C CYS A 20 -0.96 3.39 10.63
N PHE A 21 -0.24 2.28 10.77
CA PHE A 21 -0.74 0.94 10.44
C PHE A 21 -1.94 0.51 11.30
N LYS A 22 -2.15 1.12 12.47
CA LYS A 22 -3.23 0.77 13.40
C LYS A 22 -4.49 1.62 13.21
N CYS A 23 -4.36 2.95 13.18
CA CYS A 23 -5.50 3.88 13.09
C CYS A 23 -5.66 4.53 11.72
N SER A 24 -4.72 4.33 10.79
CA SER A 24 -4.72 4.86 9.41
C SER A 24 -4.61 6.38 9.27
N LYS A 25 -4.39 7.12 10.37
CA LYS A 25 -4.18 8.57 10.34
C LYS A 25 -2.80 8.92 9.80
N LEU A 26 -2.69 10.05 9.15
CA LEU A 26 -1.41 10.61 8.73
C LEU A 26 -0.53 10.87 9.97
N LEU A 27 0.77 10.60 9.86
CA LEU A 27 1.69 10.69 11.02
C LEU A 27 2.13 12.12 11.35
N ILE A 28 2.02 13.06 10.40
CA ILE A 28 2.38 14.48 10.56
C ILE A 28 1.15 15.32 10.86
N ASP A 29 1.35 16.42 11.57
CA ASP A 29 0.32 17.42 11.79
C ASP A 29 0.16 18.33 10.56
N LYS A 30 -1.04 18.31 9.95
CA LYS A 30 -1.38 19.11 8.77
C LYS A 30 -1.40 20.61 9.04
N ASP A 31 -1.69 21.00 10.28
CA ASP A 31 -1.85 22.40 10.68
C ASP A 31 -0.50 23.05 11.06
N SER A 32 0.59 22.30 11.02
CA SER A 32 1.92 22.85 11.29
C SER A 32 2.37 23.84 10.19
N ASP A 33 3.19 24.83 10.56
CA ASP A 33 3.72 25.82 9.64
C ASP A 33 4.45 25.21 8.43
N ILE A 34 5.17 24.11 8.67
CA ILE A 34 5.87 23.37 7.62
C ILE A 34 4.87 22.76 6.64
N CYS A 35 3.79 22.19 7.13
CA CYS A 35 2.76 21.57 6.30
C CYS A 35 1.95 22.62 5.52
N ASN A 36 1.75 23.80 6.06
CA ASN A 36 1.15 24.92 5.34
C ASN A 36 1.98 25.35 4.13
N ILE A 37 3.32 25.40 4.26
CA ILE A 37 4.22 25.68 3.15
C ILE A 37 4.19 24.54 2.09
N ILE A 38 4.14 23.31 2.54
CA ILE A 38 4.12 22.12 1.67
C ILE A 38 2.80 22.03 0.89
N SER A 39 1.68 22.42 1.47
CA SER A 39 0.36 22.37 0.83
C SER A 39 0.28 23.21 -0.44
N GLY A 40 1.03 24.31 -0.53
CA GLY A 40 1.14 25.16 -1.73
C GLY A 40 1.95 24.57 -2.88
N LYS A 41 2.64 23.46 -2.68
CA LYS A 41 3.46 22.80 -3.71
C LYS A 41 2.60 21.93 -4.64
N ASN A 42 3.16 21.61 -5.81
CA ASN A 42 2.53 20.61 -6.69
C ASN A 42 2.51 19.21 -6.03
N ASN A 43 1.57 18.35 -6.44
CA ASN A 43 1.34 17.04 -5.82
C ASN A 43 2.60 16.17 -5.70
N LYS A 44 3.46 16.18 -6.71
CA LYS A 44 4.70 15.37 -6.72
C LYS A 44 5.71 15.84 -5.68
N SER A 45 5.94 17.14 -5.60
CA SER A 45 6.88 17.72 -4.61
C SER A 45 6.30 17.59 -3.20
N ARG A 46 5.02 17.88 -3.04
CA ARG A 46 4.29 17.72 -1.78
C ARG A 46 4.41 16.29 -1.23
N TRP A 47 4.15 15.29 -2.07
CA TRP A 47 4.30 13.89 -1.71
C TRP A 47 5.71 13.54 -1.24
N SER A 48 6.75 14.04 -1.91
CA SER A 48 8.15 13.80 -1.54
C SER A 48 8.49 14.35 -0.16
N ASP A 49 8.04 15.58 0.13
CA ASP A 49 8.29 16.25 1.40
C ASP A 49 7.54 15.55 2.55
N ILE A 50 6.28 15.18 2.34
CA ILE A 50 5.48 14.42 3.31
C ILE A 50 6.15 13.09 3.65
N TYR A 51 6.61 12.36 2.63
CA TYR A 51 7.30 11.08 2.83
C TYR A 51 8.58 11.24 3.67
N GLU A 52 9.34 12.32 3.45
CA GLU A 52 10.54 12.60 4.24
C GLU A 52 10.22 12.96 5.69
N LEU A 53 9.21 13.79 5.91
CA LEU A 53 8.77 14.18 7.26
C LEU A 53 8.24 12.97 8.05
N CYS A 54 7.32 12.20 7.45
CA CYS A 54 6.76 11.00 8.09
C CYS A 54 7.84 9.97 8.45
N GLY A 55 8.91 9.89 7.67
CA GLY A 55 10.03 8.98 7.92
C GLY A 55 10.79 9.25 9.23
N LYS A 56 10.62 10.42 9.84
CA LYS A 56 11.25 10.82 11.12
C LYS A 56 10.39 10.46 12.33
N ILE A 57 9.12 10.14 12.11
CA ILE A 57 8.14 9.89 13.18
C ILE A 57 8.11 8.41 13.50
N SER A 58 8.30 8.07 14.78
CA SER A 58 8.34 6.69 15.24
C SER A 58 7.09 6.25 16.02
N ILE A 59 6.30 7.20 16.51
CA ILE A 59 5.09 6.94 17.31
C ILE A 59 3.94 7.76 16.74
N CYS A 60 2.80 7.12 16.50
CA CYS A 60 1.59 7.82 16.08
C CYS A 60 1.10 8.74 17.21
N GLY A 61 0.92 10.02 16.91
CA GLY A 61 0.59 11.04 17.93
C GLY A 61 1.81 11.73 18.51
N GLN A 62 3.00 11.52 17.96
CA GLN A 62 4.20 12.25 18.36
C GLN A 62 4.10 13.74 18.00
N GLU A 63 3.50 14.06 16.86
CA GLU A 63 3.28 15.41 16.37
C GLU A 63 1.79 15.80 16.33
N THR A 64 0.88 14.81 16.35
CA THR A 64 -0.57 15.01 16.29
C THR A 64 -1.23 14.78 17.65
N ILE A 65 -2.26 15.57 17.98
CA ILE A 65 -2.96 15.48 19.27
C ILE A 65 -3.81 14.20 19.36
N ASP A 66 -4.27 13.66 18.24
CA ASP A 66 -5.27 12.60 18.14
C ASP A 66 -4.69 11.24 17.69
N GLY A 67 -3.41 11.03 17.86
CA GLY A 67 -2.72 9.80 17.57
C GLY A 67 -3.07 8.65 18.50
N CYS A 68 -2.97 7.39 18.00
CA CYS A 68 -3.29 6.20 18.79
C CYS A 68 -2.13 5.69 19.66
N GLY A 69 -0.98 6.35 19.70
CA GLY A 69 0.20 5.95 20.47
C GLY A 69 0.95 4.74 19.92
N ALA A 70 0.55 4.17 18.78
CA ALA A 70 1.20 3.00 18.22
C ALA A 70 2.60 3.32 17.69
N ARG A 71 3.60 2.52 18.10
CA ARG A 71 4.94 2.60 17.54
C ARG A 71 4.94 2.08 16.11
N GLN A 72 5.40 2.91 15.18
CA GLN A 72 5.48 2.57 13.76
C GLN A 72 6.69 1.66 13.49
N PRO A 73 6.64 0.82 12.43
CA PRO A 73 7.79 0.02 12.01
C PRO A 73 9.00 0.90 11.69
N ASP A 74 10.18 0.48 12.18
CA ASP A 74 11.44 1.18 11.88
C ASP A 74 11.81 1.01 10.39
N ASN A 75 11.38 -0.10 9.77
CA ASN A 75 11.60 -0.35 8.35
C ASN A 75 10.48 -1.18 7.73
N TYR A 76 10.16 -0.87 6.49
CA TYR A 76 9.29 -1.67 5.63
C TYR A 76 10.12 -2.27 4.48
N LYS A 77 9.91 -3.54 4.21
CA LYS A 77 10.56 -4.29 3.12
C LYS A 77 9.51 -5.03 2.31
N ILE A 78 9.66 -5.02 1.01
CA ILE A 78 8.85 -5.84 0.11
C ILE A 78 9.44 -7.24 0.13
N ASP A 79 8.63 -8.24 0.47
CA ASP A 79 9.02 -9.63 0.61
C ASP A 79 8.39 -10.45 -0.53
N GLY A 80 9.01 -10.34 -1.72
CA GLY A 80 8.52 -11.00 -2.93
C GLY A 80 7.09 -10.60 -3.31
N ILE A 81 6.26 -11.59 -3.62
CA ILE A 81 4.84 -11.42 -3.98
C ILE A 81 3.94 -11.46 -2.72
N SER A 82 4.47 -11.96 -1.59
CA SER A 82 3.67 -12.31 -0.42
C SER A 82 3.26 -11.11 0.44
N GLY A 83 3.91 -9.95 0.32
CA GLY A 83 3.51 -8.80 1.08
C GLY A 83 4.59 -7.77 1.38
N ILE A 84 4.23 -6.89 2.31
CA ILE A 84 5.13 -5.86 2.84
C ILE A 84 5.38 -6.20 4.31
N THR A 85 6.65 -6.48 4.65
CA THR A 85 7.05 -6.78 6.01
C THR A 85 7.48 -5.51 6.73
N GLY A 86 6.79 -5.19 7.83
CA GLY A 86 7.19 -4.17 8.78
C GLY A 86 8.06 -4.77 9.87
N SER A 87 9.17 -4.13 10.19
CA SER A 87 10.12 -4.60 11.21
C SER A 87 10.39 -3.53 12.26
N TRP A 88 10.44 -3.95 13.52
CA TRP A 88 10.82 -3.16 14.68
C TRP A 88 12.12 -3.71 15.23
N LYS A 89 13.08 -2.84 15.49
CA LYS A 89 14.34 -3.21 16.14
C LYS A 89 14.13 -3.30 17.66
N ALA A 90 14.87 -4.19 18.31
CA ALA A 90 14.94 -4.23 19.76
C ALA A 90 15.47 -2.90 20.32
N GLY A 91 15.05 -2.52 21.49
CA GLY A 91 15.30 -1.22 22.11
C GLY A 91 14.13 -0.25 21.93
N LYS A 92 14.21 0.96 22.50
CA LYS A 92 13.12 1.96 22.48
C LYS A 92 11.76 1.41 22.95
N GLY A 93 11.76 0.60 24.02
CA GLY A 93 10.53 0.03 24.61
C GLY A 93 10.09 -1.33 24.06
N LEU A 94 10.94 -2.01 23.28
CA LEU A 94 10.73 -3.39 22.85
C LEU A 94 11.92 -4.24 23.31
N GLU A 95 11.65 -5.33 24.04
CA GLU A 95 12.68 -6.26 24.50
C GLU A 95 13.27 -7.07 23.34
N GLU A 96 12.45 -7.41 22.35
CA GLU A 96 12.84 -8.21 21.19
C GLU A 96 12.45 -7.53 19.86
N SER A 97 13.15 -7.91 18.79
CA SER A 97 12.80 -7.48 17.43
C SER A 97 11.49 -8.12 16.99
N LYS A 98 10.55 -7.32 16.47
CA LYS A 98 9.26 -7.77 15.98
C LYS A 98 9.19 -7.61 14.47
N LYS A 99 8.55 -8.56 13.80
CA LYS A 99 8.22 -8.47 12.37
C LYS A 99 6.73 -8.78 12.18
N ILE A 100 6.08 -8.02 11.33
CA ILE A 100 4.69 -8.26 10.91
C ILE A 100 4.66 -8.24 9.38
N ASN A 101 4.08 -9.28 8.80
CA ASN A 101 3.81 -9.32 7.38
C ASN A 101 2.41 -8.77 7.11
N PHE A 102 2.35 -7.67 6.37
CA PHE A 102 1.12 -7.03 5.93
C PHE A 102 0.74 -7.58 4.55
N ASN A 103 -0.29 -8.41 4.50
CA ASN A 103 -0.85 -8.89 3.24
C ASN A 103 -1.67 -7.78 2.54
N ALA A 104 -2.04 -8.00 1.28
CA ALA A 104 -2.76 -7.01 0.49
C ALA A 104 -4.12 -6.63 1.10
N GLU A 105 -4.82 -7.57 1.72
CA GLU A 105 -6.10 -7.33 2.38
C GLU A 105 -5.96 -6.42 3.60
N MET A 106 -4.96 -6.68 4.45
CA MET A 106 -4.68 -5.84 5.63
C MET A 106 -4.35 -4.41 5.21
N ILE A 107 -3.51 -4.22 4.19
CA ILE A 107 -3.13 -2.89 3.72
C ILE A 107 -4.32 -2.19 3.06
N LYS A 108 -5.14 -2.90 2.29
CA LYS A 108 -6.38 -2.36 1.73
C LYS A 108 -7.29 -1.81 2.83
N ASN A 109 -7.52 -2.60 3.88
CA ASN A 109 -8.33 -2.18 5.03
C ASN A 109 -7.73 -0.98 5.80
N ILE A 110 -6.39 -0.84 5.83
CA ILE A 110 -5.73 0.34 6.38
C ILE A 110 -6.00 1.56 5.49
N PHE A 111 -5.88 1.40 4.17
CA PHE A 111 -6.02 2.50 3.22
C PHE A 111 -7.48 2.97 3.08
N GLU A 112 -8.46 2.09 3.16
CA GLU A 112 -9.89 2.44 3.17
C GLU A 112 -10.29 3.35 4.33
N ARG A 113 -9.54 3.30 5.44
CA ARG A 113 -9.78 4.14 6.62
C ARG A 113 -9.03 5.48 6.58
N ILE A 114 -8.21 5.72 5.57
CA ILE A 114 -7.57 7.03 5.39
C ILE A 114 -8.65 8.06 5.03
N SER A 115 -8.65 9.19 5.73
CA SER A 115 -9.60 10.26 5.45
C SER A 115 -9.36 10.89 4.07
N ASP A 116 -10.41 11.46 3.48
CA ASP A 116 -10.30 12.15 2.19
C ASP A 116 -9.34 13.33 2.27
N GLU A 117 -9.35 14.03 3.40
CA GLU A 117 -8.42 15.14 3.68
C GLU A 117 -6.96 14.68 3.71
N ASP A 118 -6.66 13.56 4.41
CA ASP A 118 -5.30 13.01 4.47
C ASP A 118 -4.85 12.52 3.10
N SER A 119 -5.76 11.89 2.37
CA SER A 119 -5.54 11.42 1.00
C SER A 119 -5.20 12.59 0.07
N TYR A 120 -6.01 13.65 0.10
CA TYR A 120 -5.78 14.86 -0.70
C TYR A 120 -4.48 15.56 -0.31
N PHE A 121 -4.17 15.65 0.98
CA PHE A 121 -2.93 16.25 1.46
C PHE A 121 -1.70 15.49 0.96
N MET A 122 -1.73 14.15 0.95
CA MET A 122 -0.69 13.31 0.36
C MET A 122 -0.58 13.44 -1.17
N GLY A 123 -1.50 14.15 -1.82
CA GLY A 123 -1.48 14.38 -3.27
C GLY A 123 -2.30 13.38 -4.09
N PHE A 124 -3.11 12.57 -3.43
CA PHE A 124 -4.11 11.72 -4.09
C PHE A 124 -5.40 12.50 -4.35
N ASN A 125 -6.23 11.95 -5.21
CA ASN A 125 -7.53 12.53 -5.54
C ASN A 125 -8.63 11.53 -5.21
N GLU A 126 -9.63 11.97 -4.45
CA GLU A 126 -10.72 11.13 -3.98
C GLU A 126 -11.57 10.52 -5.12
N SER A 127 -11.72 11.26 -6.24
CA SER A 127 -12.54 10.83 -7.37
C SER A 127 -11.79 9.95 -8.37
N TRP A 128 -10.46 10.08 -8.47
CA TRP A 128 -9.68 9.46 -9.56
C TRP A 128 -8.55 8.56 -9.09
N CYS A 129 -8.08 8.72 -7.88
CA CYS A 129 -6.93 7.98 -7.39
C CYS A 129 -6.90 7.94 -5.85
N ARG A 130 -7.64 7.02 -5.25
CA ARG A 130 -7.56 6.77 -3.82
C ARG A 130 -6.47 5.73 -3.49
N PRO A 131 -5.85 5.81 -2.30
CA PRO A 131 -4.79 4.89 -1.89
C PRO A 131 -5.19 3.40 -1.97
N GLU A 132 -6.41 3.04 -1.58
CA GLU A 132 -6.91 1.67 -1.61
C GLU A 132 -7.04 1.08 -3.01
N TRP A 133 -7.16 1.90 -4.05
CA TRP A 133 -7.23 1.44 -5.44
C TRP A 133 -5.88 0.99 -6.01
N LEU A 134 -4.78 1.25 -5.30
CA LEU A 134 -3.46 0.71 -5.64
C LEU A 134 -3.36 -0.81 -5.37
N ILE A 135 -4.36 -1.38 -4.71
CA ILE A 135 -4.45 -2.81 -4.42
C ILE A 135 -5.55 -3.41 -5.28
N CYS A 136 -5.21 -4.44 -6.06
CA CYS A 136 -6.16 -5.09 -6.94
C CYS A 136 -7.10 -5.98 -6.14
N SER A 137 -8.38 -5.67 -6.13
CA SER A 137 -9.46 -6.51 -5.58
C SER A 137 -10.27 -7.21 -6.67
N VAL A 138 -10.23 -6.68 -7.89
CA VAL A 138 -10.91 -7.21 -9.07
C VAL A 138 -9.90 -7.33 -10.21
N LEU A 139 -9.81 -8.52 -10.81
CA LEU A 139 -8.96 -8.77 -11.97
C LEU A 139 -9.83 -8.88 -13.22
N PRO A 140 -9.67 -8.00 -14.23
CA PRO A 140 -10.36 -8.16 -15.51
C PRO A 140 -9.81 -9.37 -16.25
N ILE A 141 -10.68 -10.32 -16.59
CA ILE A 141 -10.32 -11.52 -17.33
C ILE A 141 -10.56 -11.27 -18.82
N PRO A 142 -9.52 -11.38 -19.68
CA PRO A 142 -9.69 -11.19 -21.12
C PRO A 142 -10.62 -12.26 -21.72
N PRO A 143 -11.41 -11.91 -22.73
CA PRO A 143 -12.31 -12.85 -23.39
C PRO A 143 -11.52 -13.99 -24.09
N PRO A 144 -12.15 -15.15 -24.38
CA PRO A 144 -11.48 -16.29 -25.02
C PRO A 144 -10.81 -15.97 -26.36
N ALA A 145 -11.32 -14.97 -27.09
CA ALA A 145 -10.72 -14.53 -28.37
C ALA A 145 -9.30 -13.96 -28.20
N VAL A 146 -8.96 -13.39 -27.03
CA VAL A 146 -7.62 -12.85 -26.72
C VAL A 146 -6.67 -13.95 -26.24
N ARG A 147 -7.22 -15.07 -25.74
CA ARG A 147 -6.46 -16.24 -25.25
C ARG A 147 -6.99 -17.53 -25.88
N PRO A 148 -6.92 -17.67 -27.20
CA PRO A 148 -7.50 -18.80 -27.89
C PRO A 148 -6.78 -20.11 -27.53
N SER A 149 -7.56 -21.18 -27.32
CA SER A 149 -7.00 -22.52 -27.21
C SER A 149 -6.65 -23.07 -28.61
N VAL A 150 -5.46 -23.66 -28.74
CA VAL A 150 -4.98 -24.23 -30.00
C VAL A 150 -5.21 -25.74 -30.00
N SER A 151 -5.78 -26.26 -31.11
CA SER A 151 -5.94 -27.69 -31.34
C SER A 151 -4.69 -28.24 -32.01
N GLN A 152 -3.94 -29.07 -31.32
CA GLN A 152 -2.83 -29.81 -31.91
C GLN A 152 -3.34 -31.14 -32.46
N GLY A 153 -3.27 -31.33 -33.79
CA GLY A 153 -3.57 -32.45 -34.67
C GLY A 153 -4.21 -33.77 -34.17
N ASN A 154 -4.19 -34.09 -32.91
CA ASN A 154 -4.68 -35.32 -32.29
C ASN A 154 -5.76 -35.06 -31.21
N SER A 155 -6.71 -34.20 -31.46
CA SER A 155 -7.82 -33.92 -30.53
C SER A 155 -7.41 -33.36 -29.14
N GLN A 156 -6.13 -33.13 -28.88
CA GLN A 156 -5.66 -32.45 -27.67
C GLN A 156 -5.76 -30.95 -27.85
N ARG A 157 -6.53 -30.35 -26.96
CA ARG A 157 -6.66 -28.89 -26.87
C ARG A 157 -5.61 -28.38 -25.89
N MET A 158 -4.75 -27.50 -26.33
CA MET A 158 -3.83 -26.76 -25.45
C MET A 158 -4.42 -25.39 -25.15
N ASP A 159 -4.55 -25.11 -23.89
CA ASP A 159 -4.95 -23.78 -23.41
C ASP A 159 -3.77 -22.81 -23.49
N ASP A 160 -4.09 -21.54 -23.71
CA ASP A 160 -3.12 -20.44 -23.74
C ASP A 160 -2.47 -20.25 -22.36
N ASP A 161 -1.23 -19.79 -22.33
CA ASP A 161 -0.48 -19.51 -21.08
C ASP A 161 -1.21 -18.53 -20.14
N LEU A 162 -1.94 -17.56 -20.69
CA LEU A 162 -2.80 -16.66 -19.90
C LEU A 162 -3.89 -17.45 -19.17
N THR A 163 -4.49 -18.45 -19.79
CA THR A 163 -5.51 -19.31 -19.14
C THR A 163 -4.91 -20.09 -17.98
N HIS A 164 -3.70 -20.63 -18.16
CA HIS A 164 -2.99 -21.31 -17.06
C HIS A 164 -2.70 -20.37 -15.90
N LYS A 165 -2.20 -19.14 -16.17
CA LYS A 165 -1.93 -18.17 -15.13
C LYS A 165 -3.19 -17.69 -14.40
N LEU A 166 -4.29 -17.48 -15.11
CA LEU A 166 -5.57 -17.14 -14.49
C LEU A 166 -6.08 -18.28 -13.59
N SER A 167 -5.92 -19.53 -14.03
CA SER A 167 -6.24 -20.71 -13.23
C SER A 167 -5.40 -20.79 -11.95
N ASP A 168 -4.10 -20.49 -12.03
CA ASP A 168 -3.21 -20.45 -10.88
C ASP A 168 -3.64 -19.36 -9.87
N ILE A 169 -4.00 -18.16 -10.34
CA ILE A 169 -4.50 -17.08 -9.48
C ILE A 169 -5.76 -17.49 -8.69
N ILE A 170 -6.65 -18.27 -9.32
CA ILE A 170 -7.88 -18.74 -8.65
C ILE A 170 -7.57 -19.80 -7.59
N LYS A 171 -6.54 -20.61 -7.78
CA LYS A 171 -6.14 -21.68 -6.85
C LYS A 171 -5.46 -21.16 -5.59
N TYR A 172 -4.78 -20.00 -5.64
CA TYR A 172 -4.10 -19.35 -4.51
C TYR A 172 -5.05 -18.39 -3.76
#